data_3c24243464a4af0c4d54dcae27233b46
#
_entry.id   3c24243464a4af0c4d54dcae27233b46
#
_cell.length_a   1.000
_cell.length_b   1.000
_cell.length_c   1.000
_cell.angle_alpha   90.00
_cell.angle_beta   90.00
_cell.angle_gamma   90.00
#
_symmetry.space_group_name_H-M   'P 1'
#
loop_
_entity.id
_entity.type
_entity.pdbx_description
1 polymer ?
#
loop_
_entity_poly.entity_id
_entity_poly.type
_entity_poly.pdbx_seq_one_letter_code
_entity_poly.pdbx_strand_id
1 'polypeptide(L)'
;MPTNVQDLMRKTLYTMADSTSIQETAKIMRDKKVSSLLILDSYDKPAGLVTERDLARKACIKDLPTNQVTNKEVMSSPLVTIDSKSSPSAAIDLMLRSSVRHLLVIDRESRDELRPIGIITPLDFLRYDEYKRDEKNVDILEMILEYYI
;
A
#
# COMPACT_ATOMS: atom_id res chain seq x y z
N MET A 1 4.21 6.11 -22.21
CA MET A 1 3.58 6.86 -21.10
C MET A 1 2.73 5.95 -20.26
N PRO A 2 2.82 6.03 -18.94
CA PRO A 2 1.92 5.27 -18.10
C PRO A 2 0.50 5.82 -18.26
N THR A 3 -0.41 4.97 -18.64
CA THR A 3 -1.80 5.33 -18.84
C THR A 3 -2.67 4.89 -17.67
N ASN A 4 -2.17 3.96 -16.86
CA ASN A 4 -2.93 3.41 -15.74
C ASN A 4 -2.02 3.01 -14.56
N VAL A 5 -2.68 2.69 -13.46
CA VAL A 5 -2.04 2.35 -12.19
C VAL A 5 -1.10 1.15 -12.30
N GLN A 6 -1.45 0.15 -13.11
CA GLN A 6 -0.61 -1.05 -13.24
C GLN A 6 0.78 -0.76 -13.83
N ASP A 7 0.93 0.34 -14.57
CA ASP A 7 2.22 0.74 -15.13
C ASP A 7 3.16 1.33 -14.09
N LEU A 8 2.61 1.83 -12.98
CA LEU A 8 3.35 2.52 -11.92
C LEU A 8 3.54 1.66 -10.67
N MET A 9 2.63 0.72 -10.41
CA MET A 9 2.59 -0.04 -9.17
C MET A 9 3.84 -0.90 -8.97
N ARG A 10 4.14 -1.20 -7.72
CA ARG A 10 5.08 -2.25 -7.36
C ARG A 10 4.39 -3.61 -7.56
N LYS A 11 4.98 -4.46 -8.39
CA LYS A 11 4.40 -5.76 -8.79
C LYS A 11 4.66 -6.87 -7.78
N THR A 12 5.68 -6.75 -6.96
CA THR A 12 6.00 -7.76 -5.95
C THR A 12 5.17 -7.51 -4.70
N LEU A 13 4.32 -8.45 -4.35
CA LEU A 13 3.54 -8.44 -3.12
C LEU A 13 4.20 -9.35 -2.09
N TYR A 14 4.54 -8.80 -0.93
CA TYR A 14 4.95 -9.58 0.22
C TYR A 14 3.76 -9.69 1.16
N THR A 15 3.52 -10.90 1.65
CA THR A 15 2.38 -11.22 2.50
C THR A 15 2.82 -11.82 3.82
N MET A 16 2.01 -11.65 4.84
CA MET A 16 2.18 -12.29 6.15
C MET A 16 0.81 -12.69 6.68
N ALA A 17 0.78 -13.72 7.51
CA ALA A 17 -0.44 -14.11 8.21
C ALA A 17 -0.82 -13.07 9.27
N ASP A 18 -2.10 -12.90 9.52
CA ASP A 18 -2.61 -11.97 10.53
C ASP A 18 -2.20 -12.37 11.96
N SER A 19 -1.94 -13.65 12.18
CA SER A 19 -1.49 -14.20 13.46
C SER A 19 0.02 -14.07 13.71
N THR A 20 0.79 -13.69 12.70
CA THR A 20 2.24 -13.50 12.84
C THR A 20 2.54 -12.20 13.59
N SER A 21 3.65 -12.17 14.31
CA SER A 21 4.04 -10.98 15.09
C SER A 21 4.47 -9.82 14.21
N ILE A 22 4.26 -8.61 14.71
CA ILE A 22 4.74 -7.40 14.05
C ILE A 22 6.27 -7.34 13.99
N GLN A 23 6.97 -8.03 14.89
CA GLN A 23 8.41 -8.14 14.82
C GLN A 23 8.86 -8.81 13.53
N GLU A 24 8.24 -9.95 13.17
CA GLU A 24 8.53 -10.64 11.91
C GLU A 24 8.18 -9.76 10.70
N THR A 25 7.06 -9.07 10.78
CA THR A 25 6.64 -8.13 9.72
C THR A 25 7.66 -7.00 9.55
N ALA A 26 8.12 -6.39 10.64
CA ALA A 26 9.13 -5.33 10.60
C ALA A 26 10.46 -5.82 10.01
N LYS A 27 10.87 -7.04 10.32
CA LYS A 27 12.07 -7.65 9.73
C LYS A 27 11.96 -7.82 8.22
N ILE A 28 10.81 -8.27 7.73
CA ILE A 28 10.56 -8.41 6.28
C ILE A 28 10.55 -7.03 5.61
N MET A 29 9.91 -6.04 6.20
CA MET A 29 9.94 -4.66 5.67
C MET A 29 11.37 -4.13 5.53
N ARG A 30 12.20 -4.36 6.55
CA ARG A 30 13.61 -3.98 6.53
C ARG A 30 14.38 -4.71 5.43
N ASP A 31 14.25 -6.02 5.37
CA ASP A 31 15.04 -6.88 4.49
C ASP A 31 14.63 -6.70 3.01
N LYS A 32 13.35 -6.52 2.77
CA LYS A 32 12.80 -6.30 1.43
C LYS A 32 12.71 -4.84 1.01
N LYS A 33 13.02 -3.92 1.92
CA LYS A 33 12.97 -2.46 1.68
C LYS A 33 11.59 -2.00 1.20
N VAL A 34 10.55 -2.49 1.85
CA VAL A 34 9.16 -2.11 1.58
C VAL A 34 8.54 -1.44 2.79
N SER A 35 7.57 -0.56 2.56
CA SER A 35 6.90 0.22 3.61
C SER A 35 5.58 -0.39 4.06
N SER A 36 5.18 -1.50 3.45
CA SER A 36 3.94 -2.19 3.81
C SER A 36 3.99 -3.66 3.42
N LEU A 37 3.20 -4.46 4.14
CA LEU A 37 2.94 -5.86 3.79
C LEU A 37 1.44 -6.10 3.72
N LEU A 38 1.02 -6.94 2.79
CA LEU A 38 -0.35 -7.43 2.70
C LEU A 38 -0.56 -8.53 3.74
N ILE A 39 -1.57 -8.36 4.56
CA ILE A 39 -1.90 -9.31 5.62
C ILE A 39 -3.04 -10.20 5.16
N LEU A 40 -2.83 -11.50 5.31
CA LEU A 40 -3.82 -12.51 4.95
C LEU A 40 -4.45 -13.09 6.21
N ASP A 41 -5.74 -13.36 6.12
CA ASP A 41 -6.47 -14.05 7.21
C ASP A 41 -6.20 -15.56 7.21
N SER A 42 -6.86 -16.29 8.10
CA SER A 42 -6.71 -17.74 8.24
C SER A 42 -7.17 -18.53 7.00
N TYR A 43 -7.90 -17.90 6.10
CA TYR A 43 -8.34 -18.48 4.83
C TYR A 43 -7.47 -18.04 3.65
N ASP A 44 -6.29 -17.46 3.91
CA ASP A 44 -5.37 -16.90 2.93
C ASP A 44 -5.99 -15.78 2.07
N LYS A 45 -6.94 -15.04 2.63
CA LYS A 45 -7.59 -13.92 1.94
C LYS A 45 -7.03 -12.57 2.43
N PRO A 46 -6.91 -11.59 1.55
CA PRO A 46 -6.50 -10.24 1.94
C PRO A 46 -7.40 -9.66 3.04
N ALA A 47 -6.80 -9.32 4.17
CA ALA A 47 -7.50 -8.82 5.34
C ALA A 47 -7.16 -7.38 5.67
N GLY A 48 -5.93 -6.95 5.40
CA GLY A 48 -5.46 -5.61 5.73
C GLY A 48 -4.05 -5.37 5.23
N LEU A 49 -3.54 -4.19 5.54
CA LEU A 49 -2.14 -3.82 5.33
C LEU A 49 -1.52 -3.46 6.67
N VAL A 50 -0.29 -3.90 6.89
CA VAL A 50 0.57 -3.33 7.94
C VAL A 50 1.57 -2.40 7.27
N THR A 51 1.55 -1.15 7.66
CA THR A 51 2.44 -0.11 7.13
C THR A 51 3.40 0.36 8.22
N GLU A 52 4.45 1.07 7.81
CA GLU A 52 5.36 1.72 8.77
C GLU A 52 4.60 2.65 9.72
N ARG A 53 3.57 3.33 9.22
CA ARG A 53 2.70 4.20 10.00
C ARG A 53 1.93 3.41 11.07
N ASP A 54 1.43 2.23 10.76
CA ASP A 54 0.76 1.36 11.72
C ASP A 54 1.71 0.93 12.83
N LEU A 55 2.94 0.56 12.49
CA LEU A 55 3.94 0.19 13.48
C LEU A 55 4.25 1.36 14.42
N ALA A 56 4.45 2.56 13.86
CA ALA A 56 4.75 3.75 14.66
C ALA A 56 3.58 4.20 15.53
N ARG A 57 2.36 4.20 14.99
CA ARG A 57 1.20 4.80 15.65
C ARG A 57 0.40 3.85 16.51
N LYS A 58 0.39 2.56 16.18
CA LYS A 58 -0.44 1.58 16.87
C LYS A 58 0.39 0.61 17.71
N ALA A 59 1.53 0.17 17.20
CA ALA A 59 2.36 -0.82 17.89
C ALA A 59 3.18 -0.18 19.03
N CYS A 60 3.81 0.96 18.78
CA CYS A 60 4.70 1.59 19.75
C CYS A 60 3.99 2.03 21.03
N ILE A 61 2.71 2.34 20.98
CA ILE A 61 1.93 2.77 22.16
C ILE A 61 1.42 1.62 23.01
N LYS A 62 1.54 0.38 22.56
CA LYS A 62 1.02 -0.78 23.29
C LYS A 62 1.86 -1.16 24.52
N ASP A 63 3.09 -0.67 24.58
CA ASP A 63 4.03 -1.00 25.66
C ASP A 63 4.19 -2.52 25.87
N LEU A 64 4.23 -3.26 24.77
CA LEU A 64 4.41 -4.70 24.73
C LEU A 64 5.59 -5.08 23.85
N PRO A 65 6.27 -6.20 24.15
CA PRO A 65 7.27 -6.71 23.23
C PRO A 65 6.69 -6.96 21.85
N THR A 66 7.43 -6.59 20.80
CA THR A 66 6.94 -6.67 19.41
C THR A 66 6.67 -8.10 18.95
N ASN A 67 7.26 -9.11 19.60
CA ASN A 67 6.99 -10.51 19.34
C ASN A 67 5.67 -11.01 19.98
N GLN A 68 5.01 -10.18 20.78
CA GLN A 68 3.73 -10.49 21.44
C GLN A 68 2.54 -9.75 20.81
N VAL A 69 2.80 -8.87 19.85
CA VAL A 69 1.76 -8.13 19.13
C VAL A 69 1.61 -8.72 17.73
N THR A 70 0.38 -9.07 17.35
CA THR A 70 0.10 -9.67 16.05
C THR A 70 -0.21 -8.62 14.98
N ASN A 71 -0.05 -9.01 13.72
CA ASN A 71 -0.41 -8.16 12.59
C ASN A 71 -1.89 -7.74 12.63
N LYS A 72 -2.77 -8.65 13.05
CA LYS A 72 -4.20 -8.39 13.15
C LYS A 72 -4.51 -7.22 14.09
N GLU A 73 -3.74 -7.05 15.17
CA GLU A 73 -3.95 -5.99 16.15
C GLU A 73 -3.59 -4.59 15.63
N VAL A 74 -2.71 -4.50 14.65
CA VAL A 74 -2.18 -3.22 14.16
C VAL A 74 -2.52 -2.92 12.72
N MET A 75 -2.91 -3.90 11.91
CA MET A 75 -3.19 -3.71 10.50
C MET A 75 -4.28 -2.67 10.25
N SER A 76 -4.16 -1.96 9.14
CA SER A 76 -5.20 -1.08 8.64
C SER A 76 -6.20 -1.91 7.84
N SER A 77 -7.47 -1.82 8.20
CA SER A 77 -8.60 -2.47 7.52
C SER A 77 -9.83 -1.59 7.62
N PRO A 78 -10.81 -1.70 6.69
CA PRO A 78 -10.74 -2.51 5.49
C PRO A 78 -9.67 -2.04 4.51
N LEU A 79 -9.30 -2.91 3.58
CA LEU A 79 -8.35 -2.58 2.51
C LEU A 79 -8.93 -1.52 1.59
N VAL A 80 -8.15 -0.49 1.26
CA VAL A 80 -8.48 0.45 0.21
C VAL A 80 -7.88 -0.08 -1.09
N THR A 81 -8.74 -0.40 -2.04
CA THR A 81 -8.35 -1.02 -3.30
C THR A 81 -8.58 -0.10 -4.48
N ILE A 82 -7.83 -0.33 -5.54
CA ILE A 82 -8.02 0.38 -6.81
C ILE A 82 -7.85 -0.61 -7.97
N ASP A 83 -8.63 -0.41 -9.03
CA ASP A 83 -8.52 -1.21 -10.23
C ASP A 83 -7.20 -0.92 -10.97
N SER A 84 -6.58 -1.96 -11.51
CA SER A 84 -5.32 -1.86 -12.26
C SER A 84 -5.40 -0.96 -13.48
N LYS A 85 -6.59 -0.80 -14.05
CA LYS A 85 -6.86 0.04 -15.22
C LYS A 85 -7.20 1.49 -14.88
N SER A 86 -7.32 1.82 -13.59
CA SER A 86 -7.58 3.20 -13.14
C SER A 86 -6.43 4.14 -13.52
N SER A 87 -6.76 5.41 -13.70
CA SER A 87 -5.77 6.43 -14.02
C SER A 87 -4.89 6.75 -12.80
N PRO A 88 -3.66 7.22 -13.01
CA PRO A 88 -2.80 7.69 -11.92
C PRO A 88 -3.46 8.78 -11.07
N SER A 89 -4.14 9.73 -11.69
CA SER A 89 -4.83 10.80 -10.95
C SER A 89 -5.97 10.28 -10.08
N ALA A 90 -6.68 9.23 -10.53
CA ALA A 90 -7.70 8.57 -9.72
C ALA A 90 -7.10 7.91 -8.47
N ALA A 91 -5.89 7.35 -8.58
CA ALA A 91 -5.19 6.77 -7.44
C ALA A 91 -4.82 7.84 -6.40
N ILE A 92 -4.27 8.97 -6.83
CA ILE A 92 -3.92 10.08 -5.94
C ILE A 92 -5.16 10.61 -5.23
N ASP A 93 -6.22 10.85 -5.98
CA ASP A 93 -7.49 11.33 -5.44
C ASP A 93 -8.05 10.37 -4.38
N LEU A 94 -8.00 9.08 -4.65
CA LEU A 94 -8.45 8.05 -3.70
C LEU A 94 -7.59 8.04 -2.42
N MET A 95 -6.27 8.15 -2.55
CA MET A 95 -5.37 8.26 -1.40
C MET A 95 -5.72 9.47 -0.52
N LEU A 96 -5.95 10.63 -1.14
CA LEU A 96 -6.30 11.85 -0.42
C LEU A 96 -7.65 11.71 0.30
N ARG A 97 -8.68 11.25 -0.41
CA ARG A 97 -10.02 11.08 0.17
C ARG A 97 -10.07 10.03 1.29
N SER A 98 -9.28 8.98 1.15
CA SER A 98 -9.24 7.89 2.13
C SER A 98 -8.18 8.09 3.22
N SER A 99 -7.37 9.14 3.12
CA SER A 99 -6.27 9.43 4.05
C SER A 99 -5.29 8.25 4.18
N VAL A 100 -4.99 7.60 3.06
CA VAL A 100 -4.05 6.47 3.00
C VAL A 100 -2.96 6.76 1.96
N ARG A 101 -1.80 6.14 2.15
CA ARG A 101 -0.63 6.24 1.25
C ARG A 101 -0.34 4.94 0.52
N HIS A 102 -1.13 3.91 0.75
CA HIS A 102 -0.98 2.62 0.12
C HIS A 102 -2.33 2.17 -0.40
N LEU A 103 -2.38 1.83 -1.69
CA LEU A 103 -3.56 1.23 -2.28
C LEU A 103 -3.20 -0.17 -2.76
N LEU A 104 -4.06 -1.12 -2.46
CA LEU A 104 -3.94 -2.46 -3.03
C LEU A 104 -4.52 -2.43 -4.44
N VAL A 105 -3.68 -2.75 -5.42
CA VAL A 105 -4.11 -2.80 -6.83
C VAL A 105 -4.68 -4.18 -7.10
N ILE A 106 -5.90 -4.21 -7.60
CA ILE A 106 -6.62 -5.45 -7.92
C ILE A 106 -6.90 -5.54 -9.42
N ASP A 107 -6.99 -6.78 -9.89
CA ASP A 107 -7.39 -7.08 -11.25
C ASP A 107 -8.85 -7.55 -11.26
N ARG A 108 -9.75 -6.71 -11.81
CA ARG A 108 -11.19 -7.02 -11.90
C ARG A 108 -11.56 -7.91 -13.08
N GLU A 109 -10.68 -8.12 -14.02
CA GLU A 109 -10.90 -9.05 -15.12
C GLU A 109 -10.80 -10.51 -14.67
N SER A 110 -10.22 -10.74 -13.50
CA SER A 110 -10.18 -12.06 -12.86
C SER A 110 -11.55 -12.41 -12.28
N ARG A 111 -11.95 -13.68 -12.38
CA ARG A 111 -13.17 -14.19 -11.77
C ARG A 111 -13.10 -14.28 -10.25
N ASP A 112 -11.93 -14.14 -9.67
CA ASP A 112 -11.72 -14.04 -8.23
C ASP A 112 -12.03 -12.63 -7.79
N GLU A 113 -12.90 -12.48 -6.79
CA GLU A 113 -13.44 -11.19 -6.34
C GLU A 113 -12.36 -10.17 -5.94
N LEU A 114 -11.23 -10.64 -5.41
CA LEU A 114 -10.09 -9.80 -5.04
C LEU A 114 -8.80 -10.50 -5.44
N ARG A 115 -8.34 -10.23 -6.66
CA ARG A 115 -7.01 -10.66 -7.08
C ARG A 115 -6.03 -9.50 -6.93
N PRO A 116 -5.26 -9.45 -5.82
CA PRO A 116 -4.25 -8.42 -5.66
C PRO A 116 -3.08 -8.68 -6.61
N ILE A 117 -2.65 -7.65 -7.31
CA ILE A 117 -1.55 -7.72 -8.28
C ILE A 117 -0.41 -6.77 -7.98
N GLY A 118 -0.59 -5.85 -7.05
CA GLY A 118 0.45 -4.90 -6.68
C GLY A 118 0.01 -3.94 -5.59
N ILE A 119 0.93 -3.07 -5.20
CA ILE A 119 0.67 -1.95 -4.30
C ILE A 119 1.18 -0.68 -4.98
N ILE A 120 0.43 0.41 -4.85
CA ILE A 120 0.84 1.71 -5.34
C ILE A 120 0.91 2.72 -4.17
N THR A 121 1.98 3.50 -4.16
CA THR A 121 2.23 4.56 -3.19
C THR A 121 2.56 5.86 -3.91
N PRO A 122 2.51 7.02 -3.24
CA PRO A 122 2.93 8.28 -3.88
C PRO A 122 4.35 8.27 -4.42
N LEU A 123 5.27 7.51 -3.82
CA LEU A 123 6.64 7.40 -4.30
C LEU A 123 6.74 6.73 -5.68
N ASP A 124 5.81 5.87 -6.03
CA ASP A 124 5.80 5.21 -7.33
C ASP A 124 5.63 6.21 -8.48
N PHE A 125 4.91 7.31 -8.23
CA PHE A 125 4.78 8.41 -9.20
C PHE A 125 6.10 9.16 -9.38
N LEU A 126 6.85 9.34 -8.31
CA LEU A 126 8.13 10.05 -8.34
C LEU A 126 9.24 9.25 -9.01
N ARG A 127 9.15 7.93 -9.00
CA ARG A 127 10.13 7.04 -9.63
C ARG A 127 10.00 7.00 -11.14
N TYR A 128 8.92 7.47 -11.67
CA TYR A 128 8.66 7.43 -13.10
C TYR A 128 9.21 8.68 -13.77
N ASP A 129 10.43 8.62 -14.29
CA ASP A 129 11.18 9.76 -14.84
C ASP A 129 10.49 10.47 -16.03
N GLU A 130 9.65 9.75 -16.77
CA GLU A 130 8.91 10.35 -17.90
C GLU A 130 7.83 11.33 -17.46
N TYR A 131 7.40 11.27 -16.21
CA TYR A 131 6.45 12.22 -15.65
C TYR A 131 7.00 13.64 -15.44
N LYS A 132 8.28 13.82 -15.48
CA LYS A 132 8.91 15.07 -15.05
C LYS A 132 8.70 16.25 -16.01
N ARG A 133 8.05 16.08 -17.14
CA ARG A 133 8.04 17.12 -18.20
C ARG A 133 6.71 17.42 -18.88
N ASP A 134 5.64 16.77 -18.48
CA ASP A 134 4.33 16.97 -19.08
C ASP A 134 3.42 17.79 -18.17
N GLU A 135 2.66 18.74 -18.69
CA GLU A 135 1.79 19.63 -17.91
C GLU A 135 0.83 18.86 -16.98
N LYS A 136 0.34 17.72 -17.44
CA LYS A 136 -0.52 16.83 -16.63
C LYS A 136 0.18 16.23 -15.40
N ASN A 137 1.50 16.18 -15.43
CA ASN A 137 2.31 15.58 -14.37
C ASN A 137 2.68 16.58 -13.28
N VAL A 138 2.67 17.88 -13.61
CA VAL A 138 2.82 18.95 -12.63
C VAL A 138 1.68 18.90 -11.62
N ASP A 139 0.46 18.71 -12.11
CA ASP A 139 -0.71 18.58 -11.23
C ASP A 139 -0.61 17.38 -10.27
N ILE A 140 -0.14 16.23 -10.77
CA ILE A 140 0.05 15.05 -9.93
C ILE A 140 1.14 15.28 -8.88
N LEU A 141 2.27 15.88 -9.28
CA LEU A 141 3.35 16.21 -8.35
C LEU A 141 2.91 17.21 -7.28
N GLU A 142 2.13 18.22 -7.67
CA GLU A 142 1.57 19.18 -6.72
C GLU A 142 0.64 18.48 -5.71
N MET A 143 -0.24 17.59 -6.17
CA MET A 143 -1.11 16.82 -5.30
C MET A 143 -0.30 15.97 -4.31
N ILE A 144 0.79 15.35 -4.76
CA ILE A 144 1.67 14.55 -3.89
C ILE A 144 2.33 15.43 -2.84
N LEU A 145 2.85 16.61 -3.25
CA LEU A 145 3.48 17.54 -2.33
C LEU A 145 2.50 18.05 -1.26
N GLU A 146 1.27 18.38 -1.65
CA GLU A 146 0.22 18.77 -0.71
C GLU A 146 -0.09 17.65 0.30
N TYR A 147 -0.09 16.41 -0.16
CA TYR A 147 -0.36 15.26 0.71
C TYR A 147 0.73 15.05 1.77
N TYR A 148 1.99 15.38 1.46
CA TYR A 148 3.12 15.19 2.37
C TYR A 148 3.47 16.41 3.23
N ILE A 149 2.92 17.57 2.90
CA ILE A 149 3.08 18.80 3.67
C ILE A 149 1.92 18.94 4.64
#